data_c9a1ad8142ee3d67c13c6f714a65f883
#
_entry.id   c9a1ad8142ee3d67c13c6f714a65f883
#
_cell.length_a   1.000
_cell.length_b   1.000
_cell.length_c   1.000
_cell.angle_alpha   90.00
_cell.angle_beta   90.00
_cell.angle_gamma   90.00
#
_symmetry.space_group_name_H-M   'P 1'
#
loop_
_entity.id
_entity.type
_entity.pdbx_description
1 polymer ?
#
loop_
_entity_poly.entity_id
_entity_poly.type
_entity_poly.pdbx_seq_one_letter_code
_entity_poly.pdbx_strand_id
1 'polypeptide(L)'
;MKIFQNDECGENRVALSNGETVLAVSVVQDVVLTVGEIISAQITDYHKGLKGYFAQTEKGAVFLPTSVPLTQGQTVSVQITKEARQDKDATAVLTDSEPQPAPNVASLWAEQYQTDITPVSAEEMDEIIDEALNSDVTLPSGETLHIERTKVCWTIDVDSAKANDDLITVNRRVVPEILKQITLKNMGGLILVDFAGSKRGKIKHIIERELKALVSDEMTVLGGWTAMGLYEIQRKRERASLWDKCAADSPISVYYRILRSVKKCRLGNCVIGASPIILPLLHKKNLKCVPIFDKTVSYFEIKEK
;
A
#
# COMPACT_ATOMS: atom_id res chain seq x y z
N MET A 1 5.82 9.95 -19.61
CA MET A 1 5.79 9.04 -18.45
C MET A 1 6.79 7.91 -18.66
N LYS A 2 7.31 7.32 -17.57
CA LYS A 2 8.15 6.12 -17.58
C LYS A 2 7.57 5.12 -16.60
N ILE A 3 7.60 3.83 -16.95
CA ILE A 3 7.14 2.74 -16.10
C ILE A 3 8.32 1.82 -15.83
N PHE A 4 8.66 1.65 -14.57
CA PHE A 4 9.66 0.72 -14.11
C PHE A 4 9.00 -0.51 -13.51
N GLN A 5 9.46 -1.71 -13.83
CA GLN A 5 8.91 -2.95 -13.30
C GLN A 5 10.01 -3.90 -12.84
N ASN A 6 9.80 -4.47 -11.66
CA ASN A 6 10.51 -5.65 -11.18
C ASN A 6 9.49 -6.72 -10.82
N ASP A 7 9.55 -7.87 -11.48
CA ASP A 7 8.68 -9.03 -11.23
C ASP A 7 9.56 -10.20 -10.82
N GLU A 8 9.60 -10.47 -9.52
CA GLU A 8 10.52 -11.44 -8.97
C GLU A 8 9.96 -12.14 -7.74
N CYS A 9 10.20 -13.45 -7.63
CA CYS A 9 9.84 -14.28 -6.47
C CYS A 9 8.35 -14.31 -6.12
N GLY A 10 7.45 -13.94 -7.05
CA GLY A 10 6.00 -13.82 -6.82
C GLY A 10 5.57 -12.43 -6.30
N GLU A 11 6.47 -11.45 -6.33
CA GLU A 11 6.19 -10.05 -6.06
C GLU A 11 6.38 -9.22 -7.32
N ASN A 12 5.30 -8.60 -7.80
CA ASN A 12 5.33 -7.67 -8.93
C ASN A 12 5.30 -6.24 -8.39
N ARG A 13 6.38 -5.50 -8.62
CA ARG A 13 6.59 -4.12 -8.17
C ARG A 13 6.67 -3.21 -9.38
N VAL A 14 5.85 -2.17 -9.40
CA VAL A 14 5.76 -1.23 -10.53
C VAL A 14 5.80 0.19 -10.01
N ALA A 15 6.62 1.03 -10.64
CA ALA A 15 6.70 2.45 -10.36
C ALA A 15 6.39 3.27 -11.62
N LEU A 16 5.55 4.30 -11.45
CA LEU A 16 5.26 5.30 -12.48
C LEU A 16 6.03 6.58 -12.16
N SER A 17 6.75 7.11 -13.15
CA SER A 17 7.51 8.36 -13.02
C SER A 17 7.24 9.31 -14.19
N ASN A 18 7.32 10.61 -13.94
CA ASN A 18 7.33 11.63 -14.98
C ASN A 18 8.75 11.89 -15.56
N GLY A 19 9.75 11.16 -15.07
CA GLY A 19 11.16 11.30 -15.44
C GLY A 19 11.99 12.10 -14.42
N GLU A 20 11.35 12.87 -13.54
CA GLU A 20 11.98 13.63 -12.45
C GLU A 20 11.67 13.02 -11.09
N THR A 21 10.41 12.64 -10.87
CA THR A 21 9.95 12.09 -9.59
C THR A 21 9.05 10.89 -9.81
N VAL A 22 8.98 10.02 -8.82
CA VAL A 22 8.01 8.92 -8.74
C VAL A 22 6.63 9.48 -8.38
N LEU A 23 5.62 9.09 -9.14
CA LEU A 23 4.23 9.55 -8.99
C LEU A 23 3.34 8.51 -8.31
N ALA A 24 3.58 7.24 -8.58
CA ALA A 24 2.83 6.14 -7.98
C ALA A 24 3.69 4.87 -7.91
N VAL A 25 3.44 4.06 -6.89
CA VAL A 25 4.02 2.72 -6.74
C VAL A 25 2.89 1.72 -6.51
N SER A 26 2.96 0.60 -7.21
CA SER A 26 2.06 -0.54 -7.01
C SER A 26 2.87 -1.78 -6.70
N VAL A 27 2.44 -2.52 -5.67
CA VAL A 27 3.04 -3.79 -5.28
C VAL A 27 1.95 -4.84 -5.18
N VAL A 28 2.07 -5.88 -6.00
CA VAL A 28 1.19 -7.06 -6.01
C VAL A 28 2.01 -8.26 -5.54
N GLN A 29 1.48 -9.01 -4.59
CA GLN A 29 2.17 -10.08 -3.89
C GLN A 29 1.34 -11.37 -3.96
N ASP A 30 1.92 -12.47 -4.44
CA ASP A 30 1.22 -13.72 -4.75
C ASP A 30 0.57 -14.41 -3.54
N VAL A 31 1.05 -14.11 -2.32
CA VAL A 31 0.50 -14.67 -1.07
C VAL A 31 -0.57 -13.78 -0.43
N VAL A 32 -0.88 -12.62 -1.02
CA VAL A 32 -1.84 -11.63 -0.49
C VAL A 32 -3.03 -11.52 -1.44
N LEU A 33 -4.24 -11.44 -0.87
CA LEU A 33 -5.45 -11.15 -1.64
C LEU A 33 -5.40 -9.71 -2.15
N THR A 34 -5.45 -9.55 -3.48
CA THR A 34 -5.28 -8.25 -4.14
C THR A 34 -6.58 -7.80 -4.80
N VAL A 35 -6.90 -6.50 -4.73
CA VAL A 35 -8.10 -5.93 -5.36
C VAL A 35 -8.15 -6.24 -6.85
N GLY A 36 -9.32 -6.74 -7.30
CA GLY A 36 -9.57 -7.17 -8.66
C GLY A 36 -9.27 -8.65 -8.94
N GLU A 37 -8.60 -9.34 -8.02
CA GLU A 37 -8.40 -10.79 -8.10
C GLU A 37 -9.72 -11.52 -7.95
N ILE A 38 -9.95 -12.57 -8.75
CA ILE A 38 -11.08 -13.49 -8.62
C ILE A 38 -10.54 -14.83 -8.15
N ILE A 39 -11.10 -15.34 -7.05
CA ILE A 39 -10.60 -16.54 -6.38
C ILE A 39 -11.76 -17.38 -5.83
N SER A 40 -11.57 -18.67 -5.73
CA SER A 40 -12.50 -19.58 -5.06
C SER A 40 -12.45 -19.39 -3.54
N ALA A 41 -13.62 -19.32 -2.90
CA ALA A 41 -13.76 -19.18 -1.46
C ALA A 41 -14.79 -20.16 -0.91
N GLN A 42 -14.48 -20.83 0.19
CA GLN A 42 -15.41 -21.74 0.86
C GLN A 42 -16.07 -21.01 2.04
N ILE A 43 -17.39 -20.98 2.04
CA ILE A 43 -18.18 -20.33 3.10
C ILE A 43 -17.94 -21.03 4.44
N THR A 44 -17.55 -20.26 5.44
CA THR A 44 -17.29 -20.77 6.80
C THR A 44 -18.40 -20.43 7.77
N ASP A 45 -18.87 -19.18 7.81
CA ASP A 45 -19.84 -18.73 8.79
C ASP A 45 -20.64 -17.51 8.31
N TYR A 46 -21.86 -17.34 8.85
CA TYR A 46 -22.70 -16.17 8.64
C TYR A 46 -22.66 -15.24 9.86
N HIS A 47 -22.27 -13.99 9.65
CA HIS A 47 -22.23 -12.99 10.71
C HIS A 47 -23.47 -12.08 10.69
N LYS A 48 -24.40 -12.32 11.60
CA LYS A 48 -25.70 -11.59 11.67
C LYS A 48 -25.54 -10.07 11.81
N GLY A 49 -24.62 -9.62 12.64
CA GLY A 49 -24.39 -8.18 12.89
C GLY A 49 -23.81 -7.43 11.70
N LEU A 50 -22.96 -8.08 10.90
CA LEU A 50 -22.34 -7.53 9.68
C LEU A 50 -23.18 -7.81 8.42
N LYS A 51 -24.24 -8.63 8.53
CA LYS A 51 -25.12 -9.03 7.43
C LYS A 51 -24.35 -9.58 6.24
N GLY A 52 -23.49 -10.59 6.48
CA GLY A 52 -22.65 -11.19 5.46
C GLY A 52 -21.99 -12.47 5.94
N TYR A 53 -21.20 -13.08 5.08
CA TYR A 53 -20.53 -14.34 5.32
C TYR A 53 -19.04 -14.16 5.43
N PHE A 54 -18.40 -14.95 6.28
CA PHE A 54 -16.97 -15.21 6.19
C PHE A 54 -16.73 -16.41 5.28
N ALA A 55 -15.65 -16.35 4.52
CA ALA A 55 -15.24 -17.45 3.66
C ALA A 55 -13.71 -17.57 3.67
N GLN A 56 -13.21 -18.79 3.45
CA GLN A 56 -11.78 -19.10 3.42
C GLN A 56 -11.31 -19.31 1.99
N THR A 57 -10.25 -18.61 1.60
CA THR A 57 -9.52 -18.83 0.34
C THR A 57 -8.16 -19.49 0.62
N GLU A 58 -7.43 -19.86 -0.41
CA GLU A 58 -6.05 -20.37 -0.26
C GLU A 58 -5.07 -19.32 0.30
N LYS A 59 -5.37 -18.00 0.12
CA LYS A 59 -4.53 -16.88 0.57
C LYS A 59 -4.97 -16.27 1.89
N GLY A 60 -6.16 -16.62 2.41
CA GLY A 60 -6.67 -16.09 3.67
C GLY A 60 -8.19 -15.93 3.70
N ALA A 61 -8.68 -15.37 4.80
CA ALA A 61 -10.10 -15.15 5.00
C ALA A 61 -10.62 -13.91 4.23
N VAL A 62 -11.89 -13.99 3.81
CA VAL A 62 -12.60 -12.87 3.17
C VAL A 62 -13.97 -12.69 3.82
N PHE A 63 -14.43 -11.44 3.87
CA PHE A 63 -15.78 -11.09 4.24
C PHE A 63 -16.62 -10.76 2.98
N LEU A 64 -17.82 -11.36 2.88
CA LEU A 64 -18.77 -11.21 1.78
C LEU A 64 -20.01 -10.47 2.29
N PRO A 65 -20.13 -9.14 2.09
CA PRO A 65 -21.33 -8.38 2.46
C PRO A 65 -22.46 -8.67 1.44
N THR A 66 -23.17 -9.79 1.63
CA THR A 66 -24.24 -10.21 0.72
C THR A 66 -25.46 -10.67 1.50
N SER A 67 -26.65 -10.41 0.94
CA SER A 67 -27.93 -10.97 1.41
C SER A 67 -28.33 -12.25 0.66
N VAL A 68 -27.56 -12.68 -0.34
CA VAL A 68 -27.80 -13.94 -1.04
C VAL A 68 -27.61 -15.09 -0.05
N PRO A 69 -28.59 -16.01 0.10
CA PRO A 69 -28.42 -17.15 0.98
C PRO A 69 -27.31 -18.08 0.50
N LEU A 70 -26.33 -18.35 1.35
CA LEU A 70 -25.24 -19.27 1.09
C LEU A 70 -25.19 -20.31 2.21
N THR A 71 -24.70 -21.50 1.87
CA THR A 71 -24.61 -22.63 2.81
C THR A 71 -23.16 -22.78 3.30
N GLN A 72 -22.97 -23.06 4.57
CA GLN A 72 -21.65 -23.40 5.12
C GLN A 72 -21.02 -24.57 4.35
N GLY A 73 -19.76 -24.47 4.00
CA GLY A 73 -19.02 -25.42 3.17
C GLY A 73 -19.22 -25.23 1.66
N GLN A 74 -20.16 -24.38 1.22
CA GLN A 74 -20.33 -24.07 -0.20
C GLN A 74 -19.11 -23.34 -0.74
N THR A 75 -18.66 -23.73 -1.93
CA THR A 75 -17.60 -23.02 -2.65
C THR A 75 -18.24 -22.06 -3.64
N VAL A 76 -17.76 -20.83 -3.65
CA VAL A 76 -18.22 -19.73 -4.51
C VAL A 76 -17.04 -18.99 -5.12
N SER A 77 -17.25 -18.39 -6.29
CA SER A 77 -16.28 -17.48 -6.91
C SER A 77 -16.48 -16.08 -6.36
N VAL A 78 -15.41 -15.43 -5.96
CA VAL A 78 -15.47 -14.08 -5.35
C VAL A 78 -14.42 -13.16 -5.94
N GLN A 79 -14.79 -11.91 -6.17
CA GLN A 79 -13.87 -10.84 -6.57
C GLN A 79 -13.48 -9.99 -5.37
N ILE A 80 -12.19 -9.83 -5.15
CA ILE A 80 -11.65 -9.01 -4.06
C ILE A 80 -11.90 -7.53 -4.37
N THR A 81 -12.57 -6.82 -3.45
CA THR A 81 -12.88 -5.39 -3.54
C THR A 81 -12.10 -4.54 -2.55
N LYS A 82 -11.62 -5.16 -1.45
CA LYS A 82 -10.72 -4.51 -0.48
C LYS A 82 -9.69 -5.51 0.03
N GLU A 83 -8.44 -5.10 0.09
CA GLU A 83 -7.36 -5.90 0.67
C GLU A 83 -7.49 -5.98 2.20
N ALA A 84 -6.99 -7.09 2.76
CA ALA A 84 -6.89 -7.26 4.22
C ALA A 84 -5.96 -6.20 4.84
N ARG A 85 -6.19 -5.87 6.10
CA ARG A 85 -5.35 -4.94 6.85
C ARG A 85 -5.40 -5.25 8.34
N GLN A 86 -4.26 -5.18 8.99
CA GLN A 86 -4.13 -5.35 10.45
C GLN A 86 -5.08 -6.45 11.02
N ASP A 87 -6.21 -6.07 11.55
CA ASP A 87 -7.23 -6.88 12.23
C ASP A 87 -8.50 -7.13 11.39
N LYS A 88 -8.49 -6.75 10.09
CA LYS A 88 -9.66 -6.90 9.21
C LYS A 88 -9.31 -7.75 7.99
N ASP A 89 -10.13 -8.77 7.78
CA ASP A 89 -10.09 -9.60 6.59
C ASP A 89 -10.35 -8.79 5.32
N ALA A 90 -9.93 -9.32 4.18
CA ALA A 90 -10.26 -8.78 2.87
C ALA A 90 -11.78 -8.78 2.68
N THR A 91 -12.28 -7.85 1.87
CA THR A 91 -13.69 -7.82 1.48
C THR A 91 -13.81 -8.22 0.01
N ALA A 92 -14.81 -9.05 -0.29
CA ALA A 92 -15.07 -9.50 -1.64
C ALA A 92 -16.56 -9.45 -1.97
N VAL A 93 -16.88 -9.57 -3.25
CA VAL A 93 -18.24 -9.70 -3.77
C VAL A 93 -18.37 -11.01 -4.55
N LEU A 94 -19.57 -11.57 -4.58
CA LEU A 94 -19.86 -12.75 -5.42
C LEU A 94 -19.72 -12.39 -6.91
N THR A 95 -19.22 -13.33 -7.68
CA THR A 95 -19.12 -13.22 -9.13
C THR A 95 -19.32 -14.59 -9.78
N ASP A 96 -19.82 -14.59 -11.00
CA ASP A 96 -19.93 -15.80 -11.83
C ASP A 96 -18.69 -16.02 -12.72
N SER A 97 -17.71 -15.12 -12.61
CA SER A 97 -16.47 -15.22 -13.39
C SER A 97 -15.54 -16.30 -12.84
N GLU A 98 -14.80 -16.93 -13.74
CA GLU A 98 -13.76 -17.89 -13.39
C GLU A 98 -12.61 -17.23 -12.63
N PRO A 99 -11.92 -17.97 -11.76
CA PRO A 99 -10.75 -17.47 -11.05
C PRO A 99 -9.70 -16.88 -11.99
N GLN A 100 -9.22 -15.69 -11.68
CA GLN A 100 -8.19 -14.99 -12.43
C GLN A 100 -7.32 -14.13 -11.53
N PRO A 101 -6.03 -13.95 -11.86
CA PRO A 101 -5.12 -13.13 -11.06
C PRO A 101 -5.57 -11.67 -11.01
N ALA A 102 -5.02 -10.92 -10.07
CA ALA A 102 -5.20 -9.49 -10.01
C ALA A 102 -4.73 -8.82 -11.32
N PRO A 103 -5.35 -7.70 -11.72
CA PRO A 103 -4.96 -6.97 -12.93
C PRO A 103 -3.48 -6.58 -12.90
N ASN A 104 -2.80 -6.73 -14.05
CA ASN A 104 -1.40 -6.31 -14.19
C ASN A 104 -1.33 -4.78 -14.28
N VAL A 105 -0.89 -4.13 -13.22
CA VAL A 105 -0.83 -2.66 -13.13
C VAL A 105 0.15 -2.07 -14.13
N ALA A 106 1.27 -2.75 -14.41
CA ALA A 106 2.25 -2.26 -15.40
C ALA A 106 1.62 -2.17 -16.80
N SER A 107 0.86 -3.20 -17.20
CA SER A 107 0.17 -3.22 -18.50
C SER A 107 -0.93 -2.15 -18.57
N LEU A 108 -1.71 -1.96 -17.47
CA LEU A 108 -2.74 -0.92 -17.41
C LEU A 108 -2.14 0.48 -17.55
N TRP A 109 -1.01 0.76 -16.87
CA TRP A 109 -0.33 2.04 -16.99
C TRP A 109 0.33 2.21 -18.36
N ALA A 110 0.91 1.15 -18.94
CA ALA A 110 1.51 1.19 -20.27
C ALA A 110 0.46 1.58 -21.35
N GLU A 111 -0.72 1.02 -21.27
CA GLU A 111 -1.85 1.37 -22.14
C GLU A 111 -2.34 2.80 -21.89
N GLN A 112 -2.57 3.17 -20.63
CA GLN A 112 -3.06 4.49 -20.24
C GLN A 112 -2.13 5.64 -20.66
N TYR A 113 -0.82 5.46 -20.50
CA TYR A 113 0.18 6.50 -20.78
C TYR A 113 0.90 6.32 -22.11
N GLN A 114 0.56 5.31 -22.88
CA GLN A 114 1.16 4.98 -24.20
C GLN A 114 2.69 4.97 -24.11
N THR A 115 3.23 4.22 -23.15
CA THR A 115 4.67 4.15 -22.89
C THR A 115 5.08 2.71 -22.59
N ASP A 116 6.35 2.40 -22.88
CA ASP A 116 6.92 1.08 -22.65
C ASP A 116 7.20 0.82 -21.16
N ILE A 117 7.20 -0.47 -20.80
CA ILE A 117 7.59 -0.95 -19.49
C ILE A 117 9.10 -1.20 -19.51
N THR A 118 9.83 -0.56 -18.62
CA THR A 118 11.27 -0.75 -18.44
C THR A 118 11.52 -1.72 -17.29
N PRO A 119 12.06 -2.92 -17.55
CA PRO A 119 12.46 -3.83 -16.48
C PRO A 119 13.67 -3.26 -15.73
N VAL A 120 13.61 -3.36 -14.38
CA VAL A 120 14.69 -2.92 -13.49
C VAL A 120 15.07 -4.03 -12.52
N SER A 121 16.27 -3.96 -11.96
CA SER A 121 16.73 -4.88 -10.93
C SER A 121 15.94 -4.74 -9.64
N ALA A 122 16.08 -5.73 -8.75
CA ALA A 122 15.44 -5.66 -7.42
C ALA A 122 16.02 -4.51 -6.60
N GLU A 123 17.32 -4.24 -6.72
CA GLU A 123 18.03 -3.17 -6.04
C GLU A 123 17.52 -1.78 -6.47
N GLU A 124 17.44 -1.54 -7.78
CA GLU A 124 16.92 -0.29 -8.33
C GLU A 124 15.47 -0.05 -7.88
N MET A 125 14.65 -1.11 -7.86
CA MET A 125 13.26 -1.00 -7.40
C MET A 125 13.19 -0.79 -5.87
N ASP A 126 14.09 -1.39 -5.09
CA ASP A 126 14.18 -1.16 -3.64
C ASP A 126 14.52 0.32 -3.35
N GLU A 127 15.46 0.94 -4.09
CA GLU A 127 15.79 2.37 -3.97
C GLU A 127 14.56 3.26 -4.27
N ILE A 128 13.81 2.97 -5.33
CA ILE A 128 12.58 3.70 -5.68
C ILE A 128 11.53 3.59 -4.56
N ILE A 129 11.36 2.40 -3.99
CA ILE A 129 10.39 2.15 -2.93
C ILE A 129 10.83 2.82 -1.63
N ASP A 130 12.10 2.76 -1.27
CA ASP A 130 12.65 3.39 -0.07
C ASP A 130 12.47 4.91 -0.13
N GLU A 131 12.72 5.55 -1.28
CA GLU A 131 12.41 6.97 -1.49
C GLU A 131 10.90 7.24 -1.33
N ALA A 132 10.04 6.40 -1.93
CA ALA A 132 8.60 6.54 -1.81
C ALA A 132 8.08 6.31 -0.38
N LEU A 133 8.78 5.55 0.47
CA LEU A 133 8.46 5.32 1.87
C LEU A 133 8.92 6.43 2.80
N ASN A 134 9.77 7.35 2.36
CA ASN A 134 10.30 8.41 3.21
C ASN A 134 9.16 9.20 3.89
N SER A 135 9.24 9.33 5.21
CA SER A 135 8.27 10.07 6.03
C SER A 135 8.50 11.59 5.98
N ASP A 136 9.73 12.00 5.71
CA ASP A 136 10.11 13.42 5.64
C ASP A 136 10.35 13.82 4.19
N VAL A 137 9.46 14.65 3.65
CA VAL A 137 9.52 15.08 2.25
C VAL A 137 9.84 16.57 2.21
N THR A 138 11.07 16.91 1.85
CA THR A 138 11.51 18.30 1.72
C THR A 138 11.36 18.77 0.28
N LEU A 139 10.62 19.85 0.07
CA LEU A 139 10.46 20.52 -1.22
C LEU A 139 11.74 21.33 -1.57
N PRO A 140 12.03 21.55 -2.86
CA PRO A 140 13.18 22.36 -3.28
C PRO A 140 13.18 23.78 -2.70
N SER A 141 12.02 24.31 -2.35
CA SER A 141 11.84 25.65 -1.75
C SER A 141 12.05 25.69 -0.23
N GLY A 142 12.28 24.54 0.40
CA GLY A 142 12.68 24.41 1.81
C GLY A 142 11.59 24.01 2.78
N GLU A 143 10.32 23.90 2.36
CA GLU A 143 9.26 23.33 3.20
C GLU A 143 9.49 21.83 3.39
N THR A 144 9.09 21.30 4.56
CA THR A 144 9.12 19.87 4.82
C THR A 144 7.73 19.38 5.24
N LEU A 145 7.33 18.25 4.67
CA LEU A 145 6.15 17.49 5.09
C LEU A 145 6.62 16.36 6.00
N HIS A 146 6.13 16.31 7.23
CA HIS A 146 6.33 15.19 8.15
C HIS A 146 5.09 14.31 8.11
N ILE A 147 5.24 13.09 7.61
CA ILE A 147 4.13 12.17 7.36
C ILE A 147 4.22 11.00 8.32
N GLU A 148 3.23 10.87 9.18
CA GLU A 148 3.17 9.79 10.17
C GLU A 148 1.92 8.96 10.01
N ARG A 149 2.04 7.68 10.36
CA ARG A 149 0.93 6.74 10.41
C ARG A 149 0.62 6.34 11.83
N THR A 150 -0.63 6.55 12.23
CA THR A 150 -1.16 6.02 13.49
C THR A 150 -2.08 4.83 13.23
N LYS A 151 -2.57 4.18 14.29
CA LYS A 151 -3.60 3.11 14.16
C LYS A 151 -4.92 3.62 13.60
N VAL A 152 -5.24 4.91 13.76
CA VAL A 152 -6.54 5.50 13.42
C VAL A 152 -6.48 6.28 12.12
N CYS A 153 -5.46 7.11 11.93
CA CYS A 153 -5.34 8.07 10.83
C CYS A 153 -3.90 8.25 10.38
N TRP A 154 -3.74 8.93 9.26
CA TRP A 154 -2.50 9.54 8.84
C TRP A 154 -2.45 10.97 9.34
N THR A 155 -1.26 11.44 9.68
CA THR A 155 -1.02 12.85 10.00
C THR A 155 0.05 13.40 9.08
N ILE A 156 -0.13 14.63 8.62
CA ILE A 156 0.82 15.37 7.81
C ILE A 156 1.01 16.73 8.46
N ASP A 157 2.21 17.01 8.94
CA ASP A 157 2.59 18.31 9.45
C ASP A 157 3.40 19.08 8.39
N VAL A 158 3.11 20.35 8.22
CA VAL A 158 3.78 21.24 7.26
C VAL A 158 4.73 22.17 7.99
N ASP A 159 6.03 21.84 7.98
CA ASP A 159 7.08 22.72 8.47
C ASP A 159 7.51 23.71 7.37
N SER A 160 7.32 25.01 7.64
CA SER A 160 7.71 26.11 6.76
C SER A 160 8.97 26.85 7.22
N ALA A 161 9.67 26.39 8.26
CA ALA A 161 10.72 27.17 8.94
C ALA A 161 11.91 27.55 8.04
N LYS A 162 12.18 26.78 6.99
CA LYS A 162 13.26 27.05 6.02
C LYS A 162 12.80 27.77 4.77
N ALA A 163 11.49 27.99 4.59
CA ALA A 163 10.96 28.71 3.45
C ALA A 163 11.02 30.23 3.72
N ASN A 164 11.58 30.99 2.79
CA ASN A 164 11.68 32.45 2.88
C ASN A 164 10.45 33.17 2.34
N ASP A 165 9.37 32.47 2.06
CA ASP A 165 8.16 33.01 1.45
C ASP A 165 7.02 33.20 2.46
N ASP A 166 5.99 33.96 2.04
CA ASP A 166 4.77 34.07 2.83
C ASP A 166 3.99 32.75 2.89
N LEU A 167 3.21 32.58 3.96
CA LEU A 167 2.47 31.34 4.22
C LEU A 167 1.43 30.98 3.13
N ILE A 168 0.99 31.93 2.32
CA ILE A 168 0.08 31.66 1.21
C ILE A 168 0.84 30.95 0.10
N THR A 169 2.01 31.45 -0.24
CA THR A 169 2.91 30.86 -1.24
C THR A 169 3.38 29.47 -0.80
N VAL A 170 3.78 29.33 0.47
CA VAL A 170 4.11 28.02 1.08
C VAL A 170 2.97 27.03 0.90
N ASN A 171 1.75 27.37 1.36
CA ASN A 171 0.63 26.43 1.29
C ASN A 171 0.22 26.07 -0.14
N ARG A 172 0.38 26.97 -1.11
CA ARG A 172 0.13 26.67 -2.53
C ARG A 172 1.10 25.65 -3.11
N ARG A 173 2.34 25.61 -2.63
CA ARG A 173 3.35 24.63 -3.07
C ARG A 173 3.14 23.27 -2.40
N VAL A 174 2.80 23.26 -1.12
CA VAL A 174 2.67 22.00 -0.38
C VAL A 174 1.37 21.26 -0.68
N VAL A 175 0.27 21.95 -1.05
CA VAL A 175 -1.01 21.27 -1.37
C VAL A 175 -0.86 20.23 -2.47
N PRO A 176 -0.31 20.50 -3.67
CA PRO A 176 -0.11 19.49 -4.69
C PRO A 176 0.85 18.39 -4.26
N GLU A 177 1.90 18.70 -3.50
CA GLU A 177 2.81 17.69 -2.98
C GLU A 177 2.13 16.77 -1.96
N ILE A 178 1.30 17.28 -1.06
CA ILE A 178 0.50 16.46 -0.13
C ILE A 178 -0.38 15.48 -0.90
N LEU A 179 -1.10 15.93 -1.94
CA LEU A 179 -1.95 15.05 -2.76
C LEU A 179 -1.12 14.00 -3.52
N LYS A 180 0.05 14.37 -4.01
CA LYS A 180 1.01 13.43 -4.62
C LYS A 180 1.46 12.38 -3.60
N GLN A 181 1.84 12.77 -2.38
CA GLN A 181 2.26 11.84 -1.33
C GLN A 181 1.12 10.90 -0.89
N ILE A 182 -0.12 11.39 -0.80
CA ILE A 182 -1.31 10.58 -0.54
C ILE A 182 -1.47 9.49 -1.59
N THR A 183 -1.28 9.81 -2.86
CA THR A 183 -1.37 8.88 -3.98
C THR A 183 -0.18 7.92 -4.00
N LEU A 184 1.05 8.43 -3.92
CA LEU A 184 2.30 7.66 -3.97
C LEU A 184 2.35 6.58 -2.88
N LYS A 185 2.00 6.95 -1.66
CA LYS A 185 2.01 6.06 -0.49
C LYS A 185 0.71 5.24 -0.35
N ASN A 186 -0.26 5.46 -1.25
CA ASN A 186 -1.61 4.89 -1.17
C ASN A 186 -2.23 5.03 0.23
N MET A 187 -2.19 6.25 0.77
CA MET A 187 -2.79 6.55 2.06
C MET A 187 -4.31 6.42 1.95
N GLY A 188 -4.91 5.59 2.78
CA GLY A 188 -6.36 5.40 2.82
C GLY A 188 -6.91 5.62 4.22
N GLY A 189 -8.16 6.05 4.31
CA GLY A 189 -8.87 6.38 5.53
C GLY A 189 -8.80 7.86 5.89
N LEU A 190 -8.80 8.18 7.17
CA LEU A 190 -8.71 9.54 7.65
C LEU A 190 -7.26 10.04 7.54
N ILE A 191 -7.09 11.23 6.96
CA ILE A 191 -5.83 11.93 6.84
C ILE A 191 -6.05 13.32 7.43
N LEU A 192 -5.24 13.69 8.42
CA LEU A 192 -5.27 14.99 9.08
C LEU A 192 -4.04 15.78 8.66
N VAL A 193 -4.25 16.99 8.16
CA VAL A 193 -3.16 17.87 7.72
C VAL A 193 -3.12 19.11 8.58
N ASP A 194 -1.96 19.40 9.19
CA ASP A 194 -1.67 20.67 9.85
C ASP A 194 -0.92 21.58 8.87
N PHE A 195 -1.66 22.50 8.29
CA PHE A 195 -1.12 23.46 7.33
C PHE A 195 -0.46 24.66 8.02
N ALA A 196 0.62 25.17 7.47
CA ALA A 196 1.31 26.33 7.99
C ALA A 196 0.37 27.54 8.12
N GLY A 197 0.21 28.05 9.34
CA GLY A 197 -0.63 29.22 9.64
C GLY A 197 -2.14 28.99 9.51
N SER A 198 -2.61 27.78 9.66
CA SER A 198 -4.00 27.32 9.55
C SER A 198 -5.02 28.05 10.45
N LYS A 199 -4.55 28.78 11.48
CA LYS A 199 -5.40 29.63 12.34
C LYS A 199 -5.93 30.88 11.64
N ARG A 200 -5.39 31.28 10.48
CA ARG A 200 -5.77 32.47 9.72
C ARG A 200 -6.84 32.16 8.68
N GLY A 201 -8.02 32.79 8.77
CA GLY A 201 -9.15 32.53 7.87
C GLY A 201 -8.83 32.69 6.38
N LYS A 202 -8.02 33.69 6.00
CA LYS A 202 -7.58 33.86 4.61
C LYS A 202 -6.79 32.71 4.07
N ILE A 203 -5.91 32.09 4.90
CA ILE A 203 -5.11 30.93 4.53
C ILE A 203 -6.02 29.70 4.35
N LYS A 204 -6.98 29.51 5.25
CA LYS A 204 -7.97 28.41 5.14
C LYS A 204 -8.71 28.43 3.80
N HIS A 205 -9.21 29.60 3.39
CA HIS A 205 -9.91 29.74 2.10
C HIS A 205 -9.03 29.43 0.89
N ILE A 206 -7.76 29.81 0.93
CA ILE A 206 -6.84 29.55 -0.16
C ILE A 206 -6.57 28.04 -0.27
N ILE A 207 -6.23 27.38 0.84
CA ILE A 207 -5.98 25.93 0.89
C ILE A 207 -7.21 25.17 0.38
N GLU A 208 -8.40 25.52 0.85
CA GLU A 208 -9.65 24.87 0.42
C GLU A 208 -9.89 25.00 -1.08
N ARG A 209 -9.63 26.17 -1.63
CA ARG A 209 -9.77 26.40 -3.06
C ARG A 209 -8.77 25.58 -3.87
N GLU A 210 -7.50 25.53 -3.46
CA GLU A 210 -6.46 24.75 -4.13
C GLU A 210 -6.78 23.24 -4.05
N LEU A 211 -7.18 22.73 -2.87
CA LEU A 211 -7.58 21.33 -2.71
C LEU A 211 -8.78 20.98 -3.61
N LYS A 212 -9.84 21.81 -3.62
CA LYS A 212 -11.02 21.61 -4.47
C LYS A 212 -10.70 21.63 -5.97
N ALA A 213 -9.71 22.41 -6.37
CA ALA A 213 -9.27 22.47 -7.77
C ALA A 213 -8.46 21.24 -8.22
N LEU A 214 -7.73 20.60 -7.30
CA LEU A 214 -6.80 19.50 -7.60
C LEU A 214 -7.39 18.11 -7.34
N VAL A 215 -8.32 17.97 -6.39
CA VAL A 215 -8.97 16.69 -6.09
C VAL A 215 -10.09 16.46 -7.10
N SER A 216 -9.88 15.50 -7.99
CA SER A 216 -10.83 15.11 -9.05
C SER A 216 -11.21 13.64 -9.00
N ASP A 217 -10.62 12.83 -8.10
CA ASP A 217 -10.91 11.41 -7.98
C ASP A 217 -12.10 11.15 -7.04
N GLU A 218 -12.87 10.10 -7.33
CA GLU A 218 -14.02 9.68 -6.51
C GLU A 218 -13.61 8.98 -5.20
N MET A 219 -12.34 8.70 -5.01
CA MET A 219 -11.83 8.03 -3.82
C MET A 219 -11.60 9.00 -2.67
N THR A 220 -11.46 10.31 -2.96
CA THR A 220 -11.04 11.34 -2.01
C THR A 220 -12.19 12.29 -1.70
N VAL A 221 -12.53 12.44 -0.44
CA VAL A 221 -13.53 13.37 0.07
C VAL A 221 -12.82 14.41 0.95
N LEU A 222 -13.04 15.69 0.67
CA LEU A 222 -12.54 16.81 1.47
C LEU A 222 -13.51 17.04 2.63
N GLY A 223 -13.09 16.72 3.87
CA GLY A 223 -13.91 16.84 5.08
C GLY A 223 -13.98 18.26 5.63
N GLY A 224 -12.98 19.10 5.30
CA GLY A 224 -12.93 20.49 5.76
C GLY A 224 -12.09 20.69 7.02
N TRP A 225 -12.25 21.84 7.67
CA TRP A 225 -11.47 22.26 8.83
C TRP A 225 -12.07 21.80 10.14
N THR A 226 -11.26 21.17 11.00
CA THR A 226 -11.64 20.96 12.39
C THR A 226 -11.68 22.29 13.16
N ALA A 227 -12.31 22.29 14.33
CA ALA A 227 -12.32 23.44 15.24
C ALA A 227 -10.89 23.86 15.66
N MET A 228 -9.96 22.90 15.73
CA MET A 228 -8.57 23.13 16.14
C MET A 228 -7.64 23.55 15.00
N GLY A 229 -8.14 23.61 13.75
CA GLY A 229 -7.38 24.08 12.60
C GLY A 229 -6.67 23.04 11.78
N LEU A 230 -6.93 21.75 12.02
CA LEU A 230 -6.50 20.66 11.13
C LEU A 230 -7.46 20.55 9.95
N TYR A 231 -6.96 20.14 8.79
CA TYR A 231 -7.79 19.85 7.63
C TYR A 231 -8.01 18.35 7.49
N GLU A 232 -9.25 17.94 7.30
CA GLU A 232 -9.65 16.53 7.18
C GLU A 232 -9.77 16.14 5.72
N ILE A 233 -9.11 15.03 5.36
CA ILE A 233 -9.25 14.35 4.08
C ILE A 233 -9.64 12.90 4.37
N GLN A 234 -10.70 12.42 3.73
CA GLN A 234 -11.12 11.02 3.80
C GLN A 234 -10.88 10.36 2.46
N ARG A 235 -10.07 9.31 2.42
CA ARG A 235 -9.84 8.53 1.20
C ARG A 235 -10.30 7.08 1.37
N LYS A 236 -10.99 6.53 0.35
CA LYS A 236 -11.41 5.12 0.37
C LYS A 236 -10.21 4.21 0.57
N ARG A 237 -10.37 3.21 1.43
CA ARG A 237 -9.36 2.17 1.67
C ARG A 237 -9.74 0.91 0.89
N GLU A 238 -9.23 0.77 -0.31
CA GLU A 238 -9.41 -0.44 -1.12
C GLU A 238 -8.17 -1.31 -1.06
N ARG A 239 -6.99 -0.72 -1.17
CA ARG A 239 -5.69 -1.42 -1.12
C ARG A 239 -4.93 -1.07 0.15
N ALA A 240 -4.04 -1.96 0.54
CA ALA A 240 -3.07 -1.71 1.59
C ALA A 240 -2.13 -0.55 1.19
N SER A 241 -1.67 0.23 2.16
CA SER A 241 -0.71 1.30 1.89
C SER A 241 0.65 0.74 1.48
N LEU A 242 1.49 1.58 0.88
CA LEU A 242 2.86 1.19 0.55
C LEU A 242 3.64 0.77 1.82
N TRP A 243 3.38 1.39 2.96
CA TRP A 243 3.93 0.98 4.26
C TRP A 243 3.52 -0.43 4.66
N ASP A 244 2.24 -0.80 4.49
CA ASP A 244 1.79 -2.15 4.84
C ASP A 244 2.51 -3.23 4.01
N LYS A 245 2.82 -2.90 2.76
CA LYS A 245 3.41 -3.85 1.80
C LYS A 245 4.93 -3.90 1.85
N CYS A 246 5.60 -2.76 2.06
CA CYS A 246 7.02 -2.61 1.79
C CYS A 246 7.86 -2.12 2.97
N ALA A 247 7.26 -1.61 4.06
CA ALA A 247 8.03 -1.17 5.22
C ALA A 247 8.93 -2.29 5.75
N ALA A 248 10.11 -1.92 6.24
CA ALA A 248 11.14 -2.86 6.67
C ALA A 248 10.68 -3.84 7.79
N ASP A 249 9.72 -3.41 8.62
CA ASP A 249 9.11 -4.19 9.69
C ASP A 249 7.82 -4.93 9.28
N SER A 250 7.35 -4.75 8.05
CA SER A 250 6.21 -5.50 7.53
C SER A 250 6.58 -6.98 7.34
N PRO A 251 5.84 -7.94 7.96
CA PRO A 251 6.14 -9.36 7.81
C PRO A 251 6.15 -9.82 6.34
N ILE A 252 5.28 -9.26 5.53
CA ILE A 252 5.19 -9.62 4.12
C ILE A 252 6.39 -9.07 3.33
N SER A 253 6.84 -7.84 3.63
CA SER A 253 8.06 -7.28 3.05
C SER A 253 9.28 -8.14 3.39
N VAL A 254 9.42 -8.52 4.66
CA VAL A 254 10.51 -9.41 5.12
C VAL A 254 10.47 -10.74 4.39
N TYR A 255 9.28 -11.34 4.20
CA TYR A 255 9.13 -12.59 3.46
C TYR A 255 9.70 -12.49 2.03
N TYR A 256 9.33 -11.46 1.25
CA TYR A 256 9.84 -11.31 -0.12
C TYR A 256 11.33 -10.93 -0.17
N ARG A 257 11.83 -10.17 0.80
CA ARG A 257 13.26 -9.89 0.94
C ARG A 257 14.06 -11.18 1.19
N ILE A 258 13.54 -12.09 2.01
CA ILE A 258 14.13 -13.43 2.19
C ILE A 258 14.15 -14.19 0.86
N LEU A 259 13.03 -14.25 0.13
CA LEU A 259 12.96 -14.97 -1.14
C LEU A 259 13.98 -14.44 -2.16
N ARG A 260 14.11 -13.12 -2.29
CA ARG A 260 15.09 -12.49 -3.17
C ARG A 260 16.53 -12.79 -2.73
N SER A 261 16.81 -12.76 -1.43
CA SER A 261 18.13 -13.09 -0.89
C SER A 261 18.50 -14.56 -1.11
N VAL A 262 17.55 -15.48 -0.91
CA VAL A 262 17.75 -16.91 -1.19
C VAL A 262 18.02 -17.16 -2.68
N LYS A 263 17.33 -16.46 -3.57
CA LYS A 263 17.55 -16.58 -5.02
C LYS A 263 18.97 -16.15 -5.42
N LYS A 264 19.55 -15.17 -4.74
CA LYS A 264 20.93 -14.71 -4.95
C LYS A 264 21.98 -15.64 -4.35
N CYS A 265 21.60 -16.47 -3.38
CA CYS A 265 22.52 -17.40 -2.72
C CYS A 265 23.00 -18.47 -3.71
N ARG A 266 24.29 -18.49 -4.02
CA ARG A 266 24.91 -19.41 -5.01
C ARG A 266 25.14 -20.81 -4.46
N LEU A 267 25.19 -20.96 -3.15
CA LEU A 267 25.48 -22.21 -2.46
C LEU A 267 24.16 -22.87 -2.01
N GLY A 268 23.92 -24.09 -2.46
CA GLY A 268 22.65 -24.82 -2.26
C GLY A 268 22.27 -25.15 -0.81
N ASN A 269 23.00 -24.71 0.20
CA ASN A 269 22.79 -24.98 1.62
C ASN A 269 22.90 -23.67 2.42
N CYS A 270 21.82 -22.92 2.49
CA CYS A 270 21.71 -21.82 3.44
C CYS A 270 20.68 -22.11 4.53
N VAL A 271 20.88 -21.55 5.69
CA VAL A 271 19.95 -21.60 6.83
C VAL A 271 19.32 -20.23 6.96
N ILE A 272 18.00 -20.16 7.04
CA ILE A 272 17.25 -18.93 7.22
C ILE A 272 16.76 -18.89 8.67
N GLY A 273 17.29 -17.96 9.47
CA GLY A 273 16.69 -17.57 10.73
C GLY A 273 15.50 -16.64 10.46
N ALA A 274 14.30 -16.98 10.87
CA ALA A 274 13.11 -16.16 10.65
C ALA A 274 12.18 -16.14 11.86
N SER A 275 11.43 -15.05 12.00
CA SER A 275 10.44 -14.91 13.07
C SER A 275 9.25 -15.87 12.89
N PRO A 276 8.52 -16.21 13.98
CA PRO A 276 7.36 -17.12 13.92
C PRO A 276 6.28 -16.71 12.93
N ILE A 277 6.14 -15.40 12.67
CA ILE A 277 5.10 -14.88 11.77
C ILE A 277 5.37 -15.23 10.32
N ILE A 278 6.66 -15.31 9.94
CA ILE A 278 7.08 -15.50 8.54
C ILE A 278 7.26 -16.99 8.22
N LEU A 279 7.60 -17.80 9.20
CA LEU A 279 7.87 -19.23 9.02
C LEU A 279 6.76 -20.00 8.26
N PRO A 280 5.46 -19.85 8.57
CA PRO A 280 4.42 -20.55 7.85
C PRO A 280 4.38 -20.23 6.35
N LEU A 281 4.74 -19.00 5.97
CA LEU A 281 4.83 -18.58 4.57
C LEU A 281 6.03 -19.25 3.88
N LEU A 282 7.17 -19.29 4.54
CA LEU A 282 8.39 -19.92 4.02
C LEU A 282 8.23 -21.42 3.84
N HIS A 283 7.54 -22.12 4.76
CA HIS A 283 7.27 -23.55 4.67
C HIS A 283 6.38 -23.94 3.48
N LYS A 284 5.52 -23.04 3.01
CA LYS A 284 4.68 -23.28 1.81
C LYS A 284 5.48 -23.18 0.50
N LYS A 285 6.66 -22.57 0.51
CA LYS A 285 7.54 -22.46 -0.66
C LYS A 285 8.60 -23.57 -0.62
N ASN A 286 8.81 -24.23 -1.75
CA ASN A 286 9.88 -25.25 -1.88
C ASN A 286 11.25 -24.53 -2.03
N LEU A 287 11.78 -24.05 -0.90
CA LEU A 287 13.06 -23.33 -0.87
C LEU A 287 14.23 -24.32 -0.86
N LYS A 288 15.30 -23.97 -1.55
CA LYS A 288 16.58 -24.71 -1.46
C LYS A 288 17.28 -24.57 -0.10
N CYS A 289 16.77 -23.70 0.77
CA CYS A 289 17.27 -23.42 2.11
C CYS A 289 16.33 -23.98 3.17
N VAL A 290 16.86 -24.29 4.34
CA VAL A 290 16.07 -24.77 5.49
C VAL A 290 15.69 -23.59 6.38
N PRO A 291 14.41 -23.20 6.45
CA PRO A 291 13.98 -22.18 7.39
C PRO A 291 14.00 -22.72 8.82
N ILE A 292 14.69 -22.03 9.72
CA ILE A 292 14.78 -22.38 11.14
C ILE A 292 14.21 -21.23 11.96
N PHE A 293 13.40 -21.59 12.97
CA PHE A 293 12.95 -20.61 13.94
C PHE A 293 14.09 -20.15 14.84
N ASP A 294 14.40 -18.87 14.84
CA ASP A 294 15.36 -18.25 15.74
C ASP A 294 14.71 -17.05 16.46
N LYS A 295 14.53 -17.19 17.78
CA LYS A 295 13.95 -16.14 18.63
C LYS A 295 14.83 -14.91 18.75
N THR A 296 16.11 -15.04 18.45
CA THR A 296 17.09 -13.93 18.55
C THR A 296 17.09 -13.04 17.33
N VAL A 297 16.49 -13.49 16.22
CA VAL A 297 16.45 -12.75 14.96
C VAL A 297 15.13 -11.99 14.85
N SER A 298 15.18 -10.68 14.89
CA SER A 298 13.99 -9.83 14.79
C SER A 298 13.35 -9.88 13.41
N TYR A 299 14.15 -10.12 12.35
CA TYR A 299 13.69 -10.17 10.96
C TYR A 299 14.10 -11.49 10.30
N PHE A 300 15.28 -11.57 9.74
CA PHE A 300 15.86 -12.80 9.21
C PHE A 300 17.40 -12.67 9.13
N GLU A 301 18.06 -13.81 9.16
CA GLU A 301 19.48 -13.96 8.91
C GLU A 301 19.70 -15.16 7.99
N ILE A 302 20.54 -15.01 6.97
CA ILE A 302 20.95 -16.11 6.08
C ILE A 302 22.37 -16.49 6.46
N LYS A 303 22.57 -17.72 6.92
CA LYS A 303 23.90 -18.29 7.20
C LYS A 303 24.22 -19.32 6.13
N GLU A 304 25.37 -19.18 5.51
CA GLU A 304 25.94 -20.22 4.67
C GLU A 304 26.44 -21.34 5.56
N LYS A 305 26.13 -22.59 5.18
CA LYS A 305 26.62 -23.80 5.86
C LYS A 305 27.95 -24.25 5.28
#